data_239a9ad93a68d9985296bc9c71f443be
#
_entry.id   239a9ad93a68d9985296bc9c71f443be
#
_cell.length_a   1.000
_cell.length_b   1.000
_cell.length_c   1.000
_cell.angle_alpha   90.00
_cell.angle_beta   90.00
_cell.angle_gamma   90.00
#
_symmetry.space_group_name_H-M   'P 1'
#
loop_
_entity.id
_entity.type
_entity.pdbx_description
1 polymer ?
#
loop_
_entity_poly.entity_id
_entity_poly.type
_entity_poly.pdbx_seq_one_letter_code
_entity_poly.pdbx_strand_id
1 'polypeptide(L)'
;MVEGKFVASHPTAFVVTKLYTWMGAALAVRNSATGAAVMEVETVEVGYRKLRALVLLDAASHRPLLTVEEVGTNRKRWQAIRGGGASRSSRLFVAIDRTGFFETGVLLDVFLEGNSTVHPDYIVHGSYFKGTMTVSRGGGGEAVAQIGMEAGDKSSALSGEHTYRVNIGQDVDQALVLALTVIVDQRNNYDVETSSCSCNHSSRHASRSTGSHSNH
;
A
#
# COMPACT_ATOMS: atom_id res chain seq x y z
N MET A 1 9.08 1.44 -16.67
CA MET A 1 10.00 2.32 -15.95
C MET A 1 9.40 3.71 -15.82
N VAL A 2 9.40 4.27 -14.60
CA VAL A 2 8.81 5.60 -14.34
C VAL A 2 9.69 6.70 -14.92
N GLU A 3 10.92 6.81 -14.46
CA GLU A 3 11.95 7.71 -14.99
C GLU A 3 13.32 7.07 -14.74
N GLY A 4 14.28 7.27 -15.64
CA GLY A 4 15.62 6.68 -15.51
C GLY A 4 16.37 7.05 -14.22
N LYS A 5 16.03 8.18 -13.59
CA LYS A 5 16.63 8.62 -12.32
C LYS A 5 16.29 7.72 -11.12
N PHE A 6 15.24 6.88 -11.23
CA PHE A 6 14.83 5.95 -10.17
C PHE A 6 15.40 4.54 -10.35
N VAL A 7 16.30 4.33 -11.28
CA VAL A 7 17.03 3.07 -11.44
C VAL A 7 18.47 3.30 -11.01
N ALA A 8 18.84 2.76 -9.85
CA ALA A 8 20.20 2.89 -9.34
C ALA A 8 21.05 1.67 -9.71
N SER A 9 22.30 1.91 -10.05
CA SER A 9 23.31 0.86 -10.34
C SER A 9 23.82 0.14 -9.08
N HIS A 10 23.32 0.50 -7.92
CA HIS A 10 23.67 -0.10 -6.63
C HIS A 10 22.43 -0.27 -5.75
N PRO A 11 22.46 -1.21 -4.79
CA PRO A 11 21.34 -1.38 -3.85
C PRO A 11 21.10 -0.10 -3.05
N THR A 12 19.82 0.23 -2.86
CA THR A 12 19.41 1.45 -2.15
C THR A 12 18.38 1.12 -1.09
N ALA A 13 18.49 1.77 0.08
CA ALA A 13 17.54 1.62 1.17
C ALA A 13 16.74 2.91 1.39
N PHE A 14 15.44 2.77 1.62
CA PHE A 14 14.52 3.87 1.92
C PHE A 14 13.79 3.62 3.24
N VAL A 15 13.41 4.72 3.88
CA VAL A 15 12.48 4.75 5.01
C VAL A 15 11.20 5.43 4.53
N VAL A 16 10.09 4.72 4.63
CA VAL A 16 8.75 5.22 4.29
C VAL A 16 7.98 5.39 5.59
N THR A 17 7.69 6.63 5.96
CA THR A 17 7.01 6.97 7.21
C THR A 17 5.63 7.51 6.92
N LYS A 18 4.61 6.98 7.60
CA LYS A 18 3.26 7.49 7.54
C LYS A 18 3.11 8.71 8.45
N LEU A 19 2.63 9.78 7.87
CA LEU A 19 2.37 11.04 8.56
C LEU A 19 0.87 11.29 8.59
N TYR A 20 0.33 11.52 9.79
CA TYR A 20 -1.05 11.96 9.93
C TYR A 20 -1.10 13.48 9.92
N THR A 21 -1.81 14.01 8.95
CA THR A 21 -2.07 15.45 8.84
C THR A 21 -3.56 15.72 9.05
N TRP A 22 -3.93 16.95 9.32
CA TRP A 22 -5.34 17.36 9.41
C TRP A 22 -6.12 17.15 8.10
N MET A 23 -5.42 16.97 6.97
CA MET A 23 -6.01 16.70 5.65
C MET A 23 -6.05 15.19 5.32
N GLY A 24 -5.54 14.34 6.18
CA GLY A 24 -5.48 12.89 5.97
C GLY A 24 -4.09 12.31 6.18
N ALA A 25 -3.91 11.05 5.78
CA ALA A 25 -2.62 10.38 5.85
C ALA A 25 -1.79 10.70 4.60
N ALA A 26 -0.55 11.08 4.81
CA ALA A 26 0.49 11.22 3.80
C ALA A 26 1.64 10.24 4.10
N LEU A 27 2.46 9.93 3.11
CA LEU A 27 3.67 9.14 3.32
C LEU A 27 4.87 9.95 2.84
N ALA A 28 5.92 9.97 3.66
CA ALA A 28 7.21 10.55 3.31
C ALA A 28 8.23 9.45 3.05
N VAL A 29 8.92 9.53 1.93
CA VAL A 29 9.98 8.59 1.53
C VAL A 29 11.32 9.29 1.62
N ARG A 30 12.23 8.74 2.44
CA ARG A 30 13.59 9.26 2.62
C ARG A 30 14.62 8.20 2.27
N ASN A 31 15.72 8.63 1.66
CA ASN A 31 16.87 7.77 1.50
C ASN A 31 17.49 7.46 2.87
N SER A 32 17.66 6.18 3.19
CA SER A 32 18.11 5.74 4.52
C SER A 32 19.54 6.16 4.84
N ALA A 33 20.42 6.27 3.82
CA ALA A 33 21.82 6.62 4.01
C ALA A 33 22.04 8.14 4.17
N THR A 34 21.30 8.95 3.41
CA THR A 34 21.50 10.42 3.38
C THR A 34 20.45 11.18 4.21
N GLY A 35 19.34 10.57 4.57
CA GLY A 35 18.19 11.22 5.19
C GLY A 35 17.39 12.13 4.23
N ALA A 36 17.85 12.30 2.98
CA ALA A 36 17.21 13.19 2.01
C ALA A 36 15.81 12.70 1.66
N ALA A 37 14.84 13.62 1.61
CA ALA A 37 13.51 13.34 1.08
C ALA A 37 13.62 13.05 -0.42
N VAL A 38 12.98 11.97 -0.88
CA VAL A 38 13.01 11.48 -2.27
C VAL A 38 11.63 11.58 -2.90
N MET A 39 10.61 11.16 -2.16
CA MET A 39 9.21 11.21 -2.60
C MET A 39 8.29 11.57 -1.45
N GLU A 40 7.15 12.11 -1.81
CA GLU A 40 6.00 12.31 -0.94
C GLU A 40 4.78 11.62 -1.57
N VAL A 41 3.90 11.10 -0.74
CA VAL A 41 2.66 10.46 -1.21
C VAL A 41 1.48 11.18 -0.62
N GLU A 42 0.63 11.70 -1.48
CA GLU A 42 -0.61 12.36 -1.11
C GLU A 42 -1.81 11.48 -1.45
N THR A 43 -2.79 11.47 -0.57
CA THR A 43 -4.07 10.81 -0.83
C THR A 43 -5.04 11.81 -1.42
N VAL A 44 -5.59 11.51 -2.58
CA VAL A 44 -6.58 12.34 -3.27
C VAL A 44 -7.87 11.52 -3.42
N GLU A 45 -9.00 12.08 -3.04
CA GLU A 45 -10.31 11.48 -3.31
C GLU A 45 -10.74 11.78 -4.75
N VAL A 46 -11.03 10.75 -5.52
CA VAL A 46 -11.43 10.88 -6.92
C VAL A 46 -12.89 10.45 -7.11
N GLY A 47 -13.70 11.37 -7.58
CA GLY A 47 -15.08 11.14 -8.03
C GLY A 47 -16.10 10.86 -6.95
N TYR A 48 -17.36 10.66 -7.37
CA TYR A 48 -18.52 10.44 -6.48
C TYR A 48 -18.44 9.18 -5.60
N ARG A 49 -17.58 8.21 -5.97
CA ARG A 49 -17.42 6.95 -5.24
C ARG A 49 -16.34 7.00 -4.17
N LYS A 50 -15.72 8.16 -3.93
CA LYS A 50 -14.62 8.33 -2.97
C LYS A 50 -13.50 7.28 -3.17
N LEU A 51 -13.18 6.97 -4.43
CA LEU A 51 -12.03 6.15 -4.74
C LEU A 51 -10.79 6.93 -4.32
N ARG A 52 -9.93 6.28 -3.55
CA ARG A 52 -8.68 6.89 -3.12
C ARG A 52 -7.64 6.71 -4.22
N ALA A 53 -7.09 7.80 -4.69
CA ALA A 53 -5.90 7.80 -5.51
C ALA A 53 -4.71 8.30 -4.67
N LEU A 54 -3.57 7.67 -4.85
CA LEU A 54 -2.33 7.98 -4.16
C LEU A 54 -1.37 8.56 -5.19
N VAL A 55 -1.04 9.83 -5.05
CA VAL A 55 -0.14 10.53 -5.95
C VAL A 55 1.25 10.54 -5.34
N LEU A 56 2.21 9.90 -6.00
CA LEU A 56 3.61 9.92 -5.64
C LEU A 56 4.27 11.12 -6.31
N LEU A 57 4.78 12.04 -5.50
CA LEU A 57 5.41 13.28 -5.91
C LEU A 57 6.92 13.19 -5.72
N ASP A 58 7.66 13.80 -6.62
CA ASP A 58 9.09 14.06 -6.42
C ASP A 58 9.27 15.11 -5.32
N ALA A 59 9.97 14.78 -4.23
CA ALA A 59 10.08 15.64 -3.06
C ALA A 59 10.77 16.99 -3.34
N ALA A 60 11.63 17.07 -4.36
CA ALA A 60 12.36 18.30 -4.69
C ALA A 60 11.54 19.25 -5.56
N SER A 61 10.78 18.72 -6.51
CA SER A 61 10.05 19.51 -7.51
C SER A 61 8.54 19.53 -7.29
N HIS A 62 8.02 18.71 -6.36
CA HIS A 62 6.59 18.45 -6.13
C HIS A 62 5.82 18.06 -7.41
N ARG A 63 6.53 17.52 -8.42
CA ARG A 63 5.91 17.03 -9.64
C ARG A 63 5.39 15.61 -9.43
N PRO A 64 4.17 15.31 -9.92
CA PRO A 64 3.65 13.96 -9.85
C PRO A 64 4.47 13.03 -10.76
N LEU A 65 5.00 11.97 -10.16
CA LEU A 65 5.75 10.91 -10.83
C LEU A 65 4.82 9.83 -11.34
N LEU A 66 3.94 9.38 -10.47
CA LEU A 66 2.91 8.41 -10.79
C LEU A 66 1.72 8.55 -9.82
N THR A 67 0.57 8.07 -10.28
CA THR A 67 -0.64 7.96 -9.48
C THR A 67 -1.02 6.49 -9.39
N VAL A 68 -1.26 6.02 -8.17
CA VAL A 68 -1.79 4.69 -7.88
C VAL A 68 -3.26 4.82 -7.53
N GLU A 69 -4.11 4.11 -8.24
CA GLU A 69 -5.55 4.13 -7.99
C GLU A 69 -6.13 2.72 -7.90
N GLU A 70 -7.13 2.57 -7.06
CA GLU A 70 -7.90 1.33 -6.96
C GLU A 70 -8.87 1.23 -8.13
N VAL A 71 -8.97 0.04 -8.73
CA VAL A 71 -9.82 -0.23 -9.89
C VAL A 71 -10.88 -1.26 -9.54
N GLY A 72 -12.14 -0.91 -9.76
CA GLY A 72 -13.27 -1.80 -9.51
C GLY A 72 -13.84 -1.65 -8.11
N THR A 73 -14.76 -2.55 -7.75
CA THR A 73 -15.54 -2.49 -6.50
C THR A 73 -15.05 -3.45 -5.41
N ASN A 74 -14.18 -4.39 -5.79
CA ASN A 74 -13.73 -5.46 -4.90
C ASN A 74 -12.42 -5.17 -4.16
N ARG A 75 -11.86 -3.99 -4.36
CA ARG A 75 -10.61 -3.52 -3.70
C ARG A 75 -9.40 -4.44 -3.84
N LYS A 76 -9.41 -5.29 -4.87
CA LYS A 76 -8.35 -6.28 -5.13
C LYS A 76 -7.47 -5.93 -6.33
N ARG A 77 -7.73 -4.81 -6.99
CA ARG A 77 -7.01 -4.41 -8.19
C ARG A 77 -6.59 -2.96 -8.10
N TRP A 78 -5.33 -2.74 -8.35
CA TRP A 78 -4.70 -1.43 -8.37
C TRP A 78 -4.06 -1.19 -9.72
N GLN A 79 -4.04 0.05 -10.17
CA GLN A 79 -3.27 0.44 -11.35
C GLN A 79 -2.39 1.64 -11.02
N ALA A 80 -1.20 1.67 -11.64
CA ALA A 80 -0.32 2.82 -11.59
C ALA A 80 -0.27 3.49 -12.96
N ILE A 81 -0.40 4.81 -12.96
CA ILE A 81 -0.44 5.66 -14.14
C ILE A 81 0.67 6.70 -14.01
N ARG A 82 1.37 7.01 -15.09
CA ARG A 82 2.43 8.03 -15.10
C ARG A 82 1.86 9.42 -14.81
N GLY A 83 2.52 10.17 -13.94
CA GLY A 83 2.16 11.55 -13.60
C GLY A 83 0.83 11.67 -12.84
N GLY A 84 0.12 12.78 -13.05
CA GLY A 84 -1.10 13.14 -12.31
C GLY A 84 -2.40 12.43 -12.69
N GLY A 85 -2.36 11.35 -13.47
CA GLY A 85 -3.49 10.42 -13.56
C GLY A 85 -4.61 10.73 -14.56
N ALA A 86 -4.39 11.49 -15.62
CA ALA A 86 -5.49 11.83 -16.56
C ALA A 86 -5.60 10.93 -17.80
N SER A 87 -4.63 10.10 -18.12
CA SER A 87 -4.61 9.34 -19.38
C SER A 87 -4.36 7.84 -19.18
N ARG A 88 -5.32 7.02 -19.63
CA ARG A 88 -5.17 5.55 -19.67
C ARG A 88 -4.00 5.07 -20.52
N SER A 89 -3.51 5.90 -21.44
CA SER A 89 -2.35 5.58 -22.30
C SER A 89 -1.01 5.63 -21.58
N SER A 90 -0.98 6.04 -20.33
CA SER A 90 0.23 6.15 -19.51
C SER A 90 0.27 5.15 -18.34
N ARG A 91 -0.50 4.06 -18.42
CA ARG A 91 -0.46 3.01 -17.43
C ARG A 91 0.94 2.39 -17.36
N LEU A 92 1.46 2.21 -16.15
CA LEU A 92 2.77 1.63 -15.90
C LEU A 92 2.68 0.17 -15.49
N PHE A 93 1.73 -0.15 -14.61
CA PHE A 93 1.48 -1.51 -14.18
C PHE A 93 0.07 -1.69 -13.60
N VAL A 94 -0.30 -2.94 -13.42
CA VAL A 94 -1.49 -3.37 -12.66
C VAL A 94 -1.02 -4.32 -11.57
N ALA A 95 -1.50 -4.14 -10.34
CA ALA A 95 -1.32 -5.07 -9.25
C ALA A 95 -2.66 -5.71 -8.88
N ILE A 96 -2.66 -7.04 -8.71
CA ILE A 96 -3.86 -7.82 -8.38
C ILE A 96 -3.62 -8.54 -7.06
N ASP A 97 -4.45 -8.29 -6.07
CA ASP A 97 -4.41 -9.00 -4.78
C ASP A 97 -5.02 -10.40 -4.95
N ARG A 98 -4.18 -11.40 -4.73
CA ARG A 98 -4.53 -12.83 -4.75
C ARG A 98 -4.73 -13.42 -3.36
N THR A 99 -4.57 -12.62 -2.32
CA THR A 99 -4.71 -13.10 -0.94
C THR A 99 -6.11 -13.63 -0.70
N GLY A 100 -6.20 -14.83 -0.13
CA GLY A 100 -7.45 -15.46 0.26
C GLY A 100 -8.13 -14.73 1.43
N PHE A 101 -9.44 -14.94 1.61
CA PHE A 101 -10.24 -14.28 2.64
C PHE A 101 -9.79 -14.59 4.09
N PHE A 102 -9.10 -15.73 4.28
CA PHE A 102 -8.61 -16.18 5.59
C PHE A 102 -7.10 -16.15 5.72
N GLU A 103 -6.40 -15.61 4.71
CA GLU A 103 -4.95 -15.55 4.71
C GLU A 103 -4.47 -14.24 5.32
N THR A 104 -3.56 -14.34 6.29
CA THR A 104 -2.93 -13.21 6.97
C THR A 104 -1.70 -12.68 6.20
N GLY A 105 -1.48 -13.20 4.99
CA GLY A 105 -0.37 -12.84 4.12
C GLY A 105 -0.69 -11.70 3.15
N VAL A 106 0.32 -11.31 2.40
CA VAL A 106 0.23 -10.46 1.21
C VAL A 106 0.61 -11.31 0.02
N LEU A 107 -0.18 -11.28 -1.03
CA LEU A 107 0.16 -11.85 -2.32
C LEU A 107 -0.39 -10.94 -3.42
N LEU A 108 0.51 -10.17 -4.05
CA LEU A 108 0.15 -9.29 -5.18
C LEU A 108 0.86 -9.77 -6.43
N ASP A 109 0.09 -10.07 -7.48
CA ASP A 109 0.59 -10.26 -8.83
C ASP A 109 0.69 -8.91 -9.54
N VAL A 110 1.87 -8.57 -10.07
CA VAL A 110 2.15 -7.29 -10.71
C VAL A 110 2.47 -7.51 -12.19
N PHE A 111 1.68 -6.85 -13.04
CA PHE A 111 1.81 -6.91 -14.49
C PHE A 111 2.21 -5.55 -15.03
N LEU A 112 3.39 -5.46 -15.65
CA LEU A 112 3.86 -4.23 -16.27
C LEU A 112 3.07 -3.92 -17.54
N GLU A 113 3.10 -2.65 -17.96
CA GLU A 113 2.55 -2.26 -19.27
C GLU A 113 3.27 -3.01 -20.39
N GLY A 114 2.48 -3.53 -21.32
CA GLY A 114 2.97 -4.36 -22.42
C GLY A 114 3.09 -5.86 -22.09
N ASN A 115 2.90 -6.28 -20.83
CA ASN A 115 2.80 -7.69 -20.52
C ASN A 115 1.49 -8.27 -21.08
N SER A 116 1.61 -9.13 -22.08
CA SER A 116 0.50 -9.88 -22.70
C SER A 116 0.39 -11.31 -22.18
N THR A 117 1.19 -11.70 -21.20
CA THR A 117 1.23 -13.07 -20.66
C THR A 117 0.28 -13.21 -19.46
N VAL A 118 0.00 -14.46 -19.09
CA VAL A 118 -0.74 -14.79 -17.85
C VAL A 118 0.16 -14.79 -16.62
N HIS A 119 1.47 -14.66 -16.81
CA HIS A 119 2.44 -14.67 -15.72
C HIS A 119 2.79 -13.24 -15.30
N PRO A 120 2.79 -12.95 -13.99
CA PRO A 120 3.17 -11.62 -13.50
C PRO A 120 4.65 -11.34 -13.72
N ASP A 121 5.01 -10.07 -13.94
CA ASP A 121 6.41 -9.63 -14.02
C ASP A 121 7.07 -9.60 -12.64
N TYR A 122 6.27 -9.25 -11.61
CA TYR A 122 6.70 -9.30 -10.21
C TYR A 122 5.61 -9.87 -9.33
N ILE A 123 6.04 -10.44 -8.21
CA ILE A 123 5.16 -10.95 -7.15
C ILE A 123 5.60 -10.32 -5.83
N VAL A 124 4.66 -9.71 -5.11
CA VAL A 124 4.87 -9.28 -3.71
C VAL A 124 4.27 -10.33 -2.81
N HIS A 125 5.07 -10.93 -1.95
CA HIS A 125 4.61 -11.94 -0.99
C HIS A 125 5.22 -11.73 0.38
N GLY A 126 4.49 -12.09 1.42
CA GLY A 126 4.97 -11.96 2.80
C GLY A 126 3.85 -11.98 3.84
N SER A 127 4.12 -11.43 5.01
CA SER A 127 3.17 -11.40 6.12
C SER A 127 3.24 -10.09 6.87
N TYR A 128 2.09 -9.45 7.06
CA TYR A 128 1.97 -8.27 7.92
C TYR A 128 2.34 -8.57 9.36
N PHE A 129 1.94 -9.73 9.89
CA PHE A 129 2.24 -10.10 11.28
C PHE A 129 3.74 -10.28 11.53
N LYS A 130 4.47 -10.76 10.52
CA LYS A 130 5.94 -10.86 10.60
C LYS A 130 6.62 -9.54 10.23
N GLY A 131 5.87 -8.57 9.74
CA GLY A 131 6.39 -7.28 9.30
C GLY A 131 7.35 -7.38 8.11
N THR A 132 7.30 -8.45 7.32
CA THR A 132 8.24 -8.64 6.21
C THR A 132 7.54 -9.10 4.94
N MET A 133 7.84 -8.40 3.84
CA MET A 133 7.37 -8.73 2.50
C MET A 133 8.54 -8.69 1.53
N THR A 134 8.49 -9.53 0.53
CA THR A 134 9.51 -9.65 -0.52
C THR A 134 8.88 -9.36 -1.87
N VAL A 135 9.55 -8.56 -2.68
CA VAL A 135 9.23 -8.37 -4.09
C VAL A 135 10.19 -9.23 -4.91
N SER A 136 9.64 -10.19 -5.64
CA SER A 136 10.41 -11.10 -6.50
C SER A 136 10.02 -10.92 -7.97
N ARG A 137 10.93 -11.22 -8.90
CA ARG A 137 10.58 -11.34 -10.32
C ARG A 137 9.59 -12.50 -10.49
N GLY A 138 8.69 -12.40 -11.46
CA GLY A 138 7.69 -13.41 -11.76
C GLY A 138 8.32 -14.77 -12.08
N GLY A 139 7.51 -15.85 -11.99
CA GLY A 139 7.97 -17.21 -12.30
C GLY A 139 8.88 -17.85 -11.25
N GLY A 140 8.86 -17.37 -9.99
CA GLY A 140 9.74 -17.89 -8.92
C GLY A 140 11.16 -17.32 -8.98
N GLY A 141 11.30 -16.15 -9.58
CA GLY A 141 12.58 -15.47 -9.80
C GLY A 141 13.20 -14.87 -8.55
N GLU A 142 14.34 -14.20 -8.76
CA GLU A 142 15.15 -13.56 -7.73
C GLU A 142 14.36 -12.49 -6.96
N ALA A 143 14.62 -12.39 -5.64
CA ALA A 143 14.13 -11.30 -4.82
C ALA A 143 14.84 -9.99 -5.22
N VAL A 144 14.06 -9.00 -5.62
CA VAL A 144 14.56 -7.70 -6.09
C VAL A 144 14.41 -6.59 -5.06
N ALA A 145 13.49 -6.77 -4.08
CA ALA A 145 13.36 -5.85 -2.97
C ALA A 145 12.78 -6.54 -1.74
N GLN A 146 13.01 -5.94 -0.57
CA GLN A 146 12.43 -6.32 0.71
C GLN A 146 11.77 -5.12 1.37
N ILE A 147 10.56 -5.31 1.88
CA ILE A 147 9.78 -4.31 2.60
C ILE A 147 9.63 -4.84 4.02
N GLY A 148 10.29 -4.19 4.98
CA GLY A 148 10.20 -4.47 6.40
C GLY A 148 9.33 -3.43 7.09
N MET A 149 8.34 -3.83 7.87
CA MET A 149 7.59 -2.93 8.73
C MET A 149 8.29 -2.87 10.08
N GLU A 150 8.70 -1.69 10.51
CA GLU A 150 9.21 -1.49 11.86
C GLU A 150 8.03 -1.49 12.82
N ALA A 151 8.09 -2.37 13.81
CA ALA A 151 7.18 -2.31 14.94
C ALA A 151 7.49 -1.01 15.71
N GLY A 152 6.66 0.00 15.53
CA GLY A 152 6.68 1.17 16.39
C GLY A 152 6.41 0.77 17.85
N ASP A 153 6.75 1.62 18.80
CA ASP A 153 6.35 1.46 20.20
C ASP A 153 4.83 1.18 20.26
N LYS A 154 4.39 0.44 21.28
CA LYS A 154 2.97 0.07 21.45
C LYS A 154 2.01 1.27 21.36
N SER A 155 2.50 2.49 21.59
CA SER A 155 1.76 3.75 21.40
C SER A 155 1.57 4.11 19.92
N SER A 156 2.55 3.85 19.07
CA SER A 156 2.44 4.12 17.61
C SER A 156 1.59 3.09 16.88
N ALA A 157 1.50 1.86 17.38
CA ALA A 157 0.57 0.86 16.85
C ALA A 157 -0.91 1.28 17.03
N LEU A 158 -1.23 2.05 18.07
CA LEU A 158 -2.57 2.61 18.31
C LEU A 158 -2.84 3.88 17.49
N SER A 159 -1.80 4.64 17.13
CA SER A 159 -1.91 5.84 16.27
C SER A 159 -1.90 5.51 14.78
N GLY A 160 -1.65 4.24 14.41
CA GLY A 160 -1.57 3.81 13.00
C GLY A 160 -0.33 4.36 12.28
N GLU A 161 0.66 4.88 13.00
CA GLU A 161 1.95 5.31 12.45
C GLU A 161 2.79 4.07 12.15
N HIS A 162 2.90 3.74 10.88
CA HIS A 162 3.76 2.65 10.42
C HIS A 162 4.97 3.23 9.70
N THR A 163 6.13 2.69 10.00
CA THR A 163 7.37 2.97 9.28
C THR A 163 7.79 1.72 8.54
N TYR A 164 8.05 1.85 7.26
CA TYR A 164 8.58 0.77 6.43
C TYR A 164 10.03 1.04 6.08
N ARG A 165 10.85 0.01 6.21
CA ARG A 165 12.21 -0.01 5.68
C ARG A 165 12.21 -0.80 4.38
N VAL A 166 12.56 -0.14 3.28
CA VAL A 166 12.49 -0.71 1.93
C VAL A 166 13.89 -0.81 1.35
N ASN A 167 14.37 -2.04 1.19
CA ASN A 167 15.66 -2.33 0.57
C ASN A 167 15.42 -2.76 -0.89
N ILE A 168 16.02 -2.08 -1.84
CA ILE A 168 15.82 -2.29 -3.27
C ILE A 168 17.16 -2.66 -3.89
N GLY A 169 17.17 -3.74 -4.68
CA GLY A 169 18.35 -4.21 -5.40
C GLY A 169 18.80 -3.23 -6.50
N GLN A 170 20.00 -3.47 -7.05
CA GLN A 170 20.49 -2.72 -8.21
C GLN A 170 19.62 -3.00 -9.44
N ASP A 171 19.59 -2.04 -10.37
CA ASP A 171 18.90 -2.13 -11.66
C ASP A 171 17.38 -2.40 -11.56
N VAL A 172 16.78 -2.08 -10.38
CA VAL A 172 15.35 -2.15 -10.13
C VAL A 172 14.75 -0.75 -10.13
N ASP A 173 13.57 -0.60 -10.72
CA ASP A 173 12.81 0.66 -10.69
C ASP A 173 12.30 0.93 -9.26
N GLN A 174 12.95 1.88 -8.59
CA GLN A 174 12.66 2.25 -7.20
C GLN A 174 11.25 2.83 -7.05
N ALA A 175 10.77 3.59 -8.04
CA ALA A 175 9.43 4.16 -8.01
C ALA A 175 8.36 3.07 -8.10
N LEU A 176 8.60 1.98 -8.84
CA LEU A 176 7.74 0.80 -8.85
C LEU A 176 7.66 0.17 -7.45
N VAL A 177 8.80 -0.12 -6.81
CA VAL A 177 8.82 -0.78 -5.50
C VAL A 177 8.18 0.11 -4.42
N LEU A 178 8.44 1.42 -4.45
CA LEU A 178 7.82 2.37 -3.52
C LEU A 178 6.30 2.46 -3.73
N ALA A 179 5.82 2.41 -4.98
CA ALA A 179 4.39 2.35 -5.27
C ALA A 179 3.76 1.04 -4.75
N LEU A 180 4.45 -0.10 -4.87
CA LEU A 180 4.00 -1.37 -4.30
C LEU A 180 3.95 -1.31 -2.77
N THR A 181 4.92 -0.64 -2.12
CA THR A 181 4.90 -0.42 -0.66
C THR A 181 3.67 0.38 -0.24
N VAL A 182 3.31 1.41 -1.01
CA VAL A 182 2.11 2.22 -0.76
C VAL A 182 0.83 1.41 -0.92
N ILE A 183 0.73 0.54 -1.94
CA ILE A 183 -0.41 -0.37 -2.13
C ILE A 183 -0.54 -1.31 -0.92
N VAL A 184 0.58 -1.86 -0.46
CA VAL A 184 0.64 -2.73 0.72
C VAL A 184 0.15 -2.01 1.98
N ASP A 185 0.56 -0.76 2.21
CA ASP A 185 0.09 0.06 3.33
C ASP A 185 -1.43 0.30 3.27
N GLN A 186 -1.94 0.67 2.11
CA GLN A 186 -3.37 0.90 1.92
C GLN A 186 -4.21 -0.35 2.19
N ARG A 187 -3.75 -1.49 1.70
CA ARG A 187 -4.41 -2.77 1.94
C ARG A 187 -4.50 -3.09 3.44
N ASN A 188 -3.41 -2.91 4.18
CA ASN A 188 -3.38 -3.16 5.62
C ASN A 188 -4.37 -2.27 6.40
N ASN A 189 -4.52 -1.01 6.00
CA ASN A 189 -5.46 -0.09 6.66
C ASN A 189 -6.92 -0.53 6.50
N TYR A 190 -7.30 -1.14 5.37
CA TYR A 190 -8.66 -1.63 5.16
C TYR A 190 -9.00 -2.83 6.04
N ASP A 191 -8.04 -3.73 6.28
CA ASP A 191 -8.27 -4.90 7.13
C ASP A 191 -8.52 -4.48 8.59
N VAL A 192 -7.88 -3.41 9.06
CA VAL A 192 -8.10 -2.84 10.39
C VAL A 192 -9.46 -2.17 10.50
N GLU A 193 -9.88 -1.37 9.52
CA GLU A 193 -11.18 -0.67 9.53
C GLU A 193 -12.35 -1.66 9.51
N THR A 194 -12.28 -2.72 8.71
CA THR A 194 -13.34 -3.75 8.62
C THR A 194 -13.43 -4.61 9.88
N SER A 195 -12.30 -4.90 10.52
CA SER A 195 -12.27 -5.66 11.79
C SER A 195 -12.86 -4.87 12.95
N SER A 196 -12.66 -3.55 13.02
CA SER A 196 -13.21 -2.70 14.06
C SER A 196 -14.73 -2.48 13.94
N CYS A 197 -15.29 -2.50 12.74
CA CYS A 197 -16.73 -2.42 12.51
C CYS A 197 -17.50 -3.68 12.95
N SER A 198 -16.89 -4.86 12.87
CA SER A 198 -17.54 -6.12 13.29
C SER A 198 -17.81 -6.22 14.79
N CYS A 199 -17.03 -5.56 15.63
CA CYS A 199 -17.17 -5.64 17.08
C CYS A 199 -18.34 -4.82 17.65
N ASN A 200 -18.83 -3.83 16.91
CA ASN A 200 -19.91 -2.93 17.41
C ASN A 200 -21.34 -3.46 17.19
N HIS A 201 -21.53 -4.55 16.45
CA HIS A 201 -22.87 -5.09 16.19
C HIS A 201 -23.32 -6.16 17.19
N SER A 202 -22.40 -6.73 18.01
CA SER A 202 -22.73 -7.79 18.98
C SER A 202 -23.24 -7.29 20.33
N SER A 203 -23.14 -5.99 20.64
CA SER A 203 -23.47 -5.45 21.97
C SER A 203 -24.88 -4.86 22.09
N ARG A 204 -25.73 -4.91 21.06
CA ARG A 204 -27.09 -4.31 21.11
C ARG A 204 -28.22 -5.28 21.28
N HIS A 205 -28.00 -6.58 21.49
CA HIS A 205 -29.08 -7.57 21.62
C HIS A 205 -29.24 -8.21 23.00
N ALA A 206 -28.60 -7.72 24.07
CA ALA A 206 -28.65 -8.32 25.39
C ALA A 206 -29.30 -7.43 26.47
N SER A 207 -30.35 -6.70 26.15
CA SER A 207 -31.11 -6.02 27.20
C SER A 207 -32.57 -5.77 26.78
N ARG A 208 -33.35 -6.87 26.78
CA ARG A 208 -34.84 -6.81 26.90
C ARG A 208 -35.40 -8.17 27.25
N SER A 209 -35.44 -8.50 28.53
CA SER A 209 -36.53 -9.34 29.12
C SER A 209 -36.34 -9.46 30.63
N THR A 210 -36.98 -8.61 31.41
CA THR A 210 -37.53 -8.94 32.72
C THR A 210 -38.62 -7.91 32.99
N GLY A 211 -39.84 -8.23 32.61
CA GLY A 211 -41.04 -7.58 33.06
C GLY A 211 -41.83 -8.63 33.83
N SER A 212 -41.76 -8.59 35.16
CA SER A 212 -42.52 -9.40 36.08
C SER A 212 -43.98 -9.04 36.07
N HIS A 213 -44.83 -10.03 35.86
CA HIS A 213 -46.22 -9.99 36.30
C HIS A 213 -46.30 -10.26 37.81
N SER A 214 -47.03 -9.41 38.51
CA SER A 214 -47.63 -9.74 39.81
C SER A 214 -49.06 -9.20 39.80
N ASN A 215 -49.98 -10.16 39.93
CA ASN A 215 -51.38 -9.93 40.24
C ASN A 215 -51.57 -9.46 41.68
N HIS A 216 -52.41 -8.53 41.88
CA HIS A 216 -53.64 -8.59 42.72
C HIS A 216 -54.56 -7.48 42.30
#